data_09b2ca5843048e874a5883a888530f8f
#
_entry.id   09b2ca5843048e874a5883a888530f8f
#
_cell.length_a   1.000
_cell.length_b   1.000
_cell.length_c   1.000
_cell.angle_alpha   90.00
_cell.angle_beta   90.00
_cell.angle_gamma   90.00
#
_symmetry.space_group_name_H-M   'P 1'
#
loop_
_entity.id
_entity.type
_entity.pdbx_description
1 polymer ?
#
loop_
_entity_poly.entity_id
_entity_poly.type
_entity_poly.pdbx_seq_one_letter_code
_entity_poly.pdbx_strand_id
1 'polypeptide(L)'
;MRGYMFVHTDPVDRPAFDENRIYQHVVYSLGKVGDVSITARTRIEARMVVGAEDLAWRFRQQVRAQMPLKEKDGALLVTWSEIFLNLNDADWGPREGLDRWRNFVGVSVPLVEGVMLEPGYLNQAVFRRGEDRLDHIASVTLFYRF
;
A
#
# COMPACT_ATOMS: atom_id res chain seq x y z
N MET A 1 13.48 -0.10 -7.51
CA MET A 1 12.99 1.28 -7.81
C MET A 1 13.14 2.13 -6.56
N ARG A 2 13.53 3.39 -6.71
CA ARG A 2 13.59 4.40 -5.63
C ARG A 2 12.54 5.46 -5.91
N GLY A 3 11.98 6.08 -4.89
CA GLY A 3 11.01 7.15 -5.05
C GLY A 3 10.94 8.07 -3.84
N TYR A 4 10.33 9.20 -4.08
CA TYR A 4 9.99 10.21 -3.09
C TYR A 4 8.47 10.41 -3.08
N MET A 5 7.90 10.68 -1.93
CA MET A 5 6.48 11.00 -1.76
C MET A 5 6.33 12.10 -0.72
N PHE A 6 5.60 13.14 -1.08
CA PHE A 6 5.11 14.15 -0.14
C PHE A 6 3.69 13.79 0.27
N VAL A 7 3.40 13.85 1.57
CA VAL A 7 2.07 13.55 2.13
C VAL A 7 1.67 14.69 3.04
N HIS A 8 0.63 15.42 2.67
CA HIS A 8 -0.06 16.36 3.54
C HIS A 8 -1.19 15.63 4.26
N THR A 9 -1.27 15.76 5.58
CA THR A 9 -2.32 15.15 6.39
C THR A 9 -3.00 16.24 7.21
N ASP A 10 -4.32 16.36 7.04
CA ASP A 10 -5.17 17.29 7.80
C ASP A 10 -6.21 16.48 8.61
N PRO A 11 -5.84 16.02 9.81
CA PRO A 11 -6.74 15.24 10.66
C PRO A 11 -7.74 16.16 11.38
N VAL A 12 -8.95 15.66 11.62
CA VAL A 12 -10.05 16.44 12.25
C VAL A 12 -9.68 16.95 13.66
N ASP A 13 -8.88 16.19 14.43
CA ASP A 13 -8.64 16.43 15.86
C ASP A 13 -7.20 16.89 16.20
N ARG A 14 -6.38 17.20 15.20
CA ARG A 14 -4.96 17.60 15.38
C ARG A 14 -4.56 18.59 14.29
N PRO A 15 -3.50 19.40 14.55
CA PRO A 15 -2.92 20.23 13.49
C PRO A 15 -2.50 19.41 12.27
N ALA A 16 -2.69 20.00 11.09
CA ALA A 16 -2.18 19.44 9.85
C ALA A 16 -0.64 19.31 9.89
N PHE A 17 -0.11 18.30 9.25
CA PHE A 17 1.33 18.09 9.18
C PHE A 17 1.75 17.57 7.81
N ASP A 18 2.98 17.90 7.45
CA ASP A 18 3.62 17.50 6.20
C ASP A 18 4.65 16.41 6.47
N GLU A 19 4.55 15.34 5.71
CA GLU A 19 5.45 14.22 5.80
C GLU A 19 6.18 13.99 4.46
N ASN A 20 7.49 13.93 4.52
CA ASN A 20 8.36 13.56 3.41
C ASN A 20 8.76 12.09 3.56
N ARG A 21 8.62 11.32 2.49
CA ARG A 21 8.99 9.89 2.47
C ARG A 21 9.96 9.62 1.34
N ILE A 22 11.10 9.05 1.69
CA ILE A 22 12.02 8.45 0.72
C ILE A 22 11.85 6.94 0.84
N TYR A 23 11.72 6.26 -0.30
CA TYR A 23 11.54 4.82 -0.25
C TYR A 23 12.32 4.09 -1.33
N GLN A 24 12.62 2.85 -1.04
CA GLN A 24 13.15 1.88 -2.01
C GLN A 24 12.25 0.65 -1.99
N HIS A 25 11.93 0.11 -3.18
CA HIS A 25 11.20 -1.13 -3.28
C HIS A 25 11.73 -2.05 -4.39
N VAL A 26 11.48 -3.34 -4.19
CA VAL A 26 11.71 -4.40 -5.16
C VAL A 26 10.40 -5.15 -5.36
N VAL A 27 10.07 -5.42 -6.63
CA VAL A 27 8.96 -6.29 -7.01
C VAL A 27 9.56 -7.53 -7.67
N TYR A 28 9.10 -8.69 -7.27
CA TYR A 28 9.60 -9.97 -7.79
C TYR A 28 8.48 -10.99 -7.92
N SER A 29 8.64 -11.91 -8.88
CA SER A 29 7.69 -12.99 -9.10
C SER A 29 7.92 -14.10 -8.07
N LEU A 30 6.84 -14.58 -7.46
CA LEU A 30 6.83 -15.80 -6.65
C LEU A 30 6.46 -17.04 -7.46
N GLY A 31 6.00 -16.85 -8.71
CA GLY A 31 5.63 -17.92 -9.62
C GLY A 31 4.17 -17.86 -10.06
N LYS A 32 3.70 -19.00 -10.59
CA LYS A 32 2.32 -19.19 -11.04
C LYS A 32 1.76 -20.50 -10.49
N VAL A 33 0.46 -20.47 -10.18
CA VAL A 33 -0.31 -21.66 -9.82
C VAL A 33 -1.52 -21.71 -10.76
N GLY A 34 -1.49 -22.58 -11.76
CA GLY A 34 -2.44 -22.55 -12.87
C GLY A 34 -2.39 -21.21 -13.61
N ASP A 35 -3.52 -20.54 -13.77
CA ASP A 35 -3.62 -19.23 -14.40
C ASP A 35 -3.33 -18.07 -13.42
N VAL A 36 -3.13 -18.33 -12.14
CA VAL A 36 -2.87 -17.32 -11.12
C VAL A 36 -1.39 -16.96 -11.09
N SER A 37 -1.05 -15.70 -11.38
CA SER A 37 0.30 -15.15 -11.22
C SER A 37 0.44 -14.53 -9.84
N ILE A 38 1.52 -14.87 -9.13
CA ILE A 38 1.79 -14.37 -7.77
C ILE A 38 3.06 -13.54 -7.78
N THR A 39 2.98 -12.32 -7.27
CA THR A 39 4.10 -11.40 -7.12
C THR A 39 4.21 -10.89 -5.69
N ALA A 40 5.41 -10.51 -5.29
CA ALA A 40 5.65 -9.85 -4.02
C ALA A 40 6.35 -8.51 -4.22
N ARG A 41 6.07 -7.57 -3.33
CA ARG A 41 6.75 -6.28 -3.25
C ARG A 41 7.24 -6.05 -1.83
N THR A 42 8.54 -5.92 -1.69
CA THR A 42 9.21 -5.51 -0.45
C THR A 42 9.57 -4.03 -0.56
N ARG A 43 9.24 -3.24 0.45
CA ARG A 43 9.52 -1.81 0.48
C ARG A 43 10.06 -1.39 1.84
N ILE A 44 11.07 -0.51 1.83
CA ILE A 44 11.54 0.21 3.00
C ILE A 44 11.33 1.71 2.78
N GLU A 45 10.85 2.41 3.80
CA GLU A 45 10.54 3.84 3.78
C GLU A 45 11.23 4.54 4.94
N ALA A 46 11.91 5.66 4.63
CA ALA A 46 12.34 6.65 5.60
C ALA A 46 11.30 7.78 5.60
N ARG A 47 10.75 8.10 6.76
CA ARG A 47 9.61 9.01 6.94
C ARG A 47 10.03 10.16 7.85
N MET A 48 9.87 11.39 7.38
CA MET A 48 10.27 12.62 8.06
C MET A 48 9.07 13.56 8.12
N VAL A 49 8.72 14.04 9.30
CA VAL A 49 7.69 15.06 9.51
C VAL A 49 8.36 16.40 9.74
N VAL A 50 7.84 17.45 9.10
CA VAL A 50 8.35 18.80 9.27
C VAL A 50 8.11 19.27 10.71
N GLY A 51 9.18 19.65 11.41
CA GLY A 51 9.13 20.09 12.81
C GLY A 51 9.26 18.97 13.84
N ALA A 52 9.41 17.71 13.43
CA ALA A 52 9.76 16.58 14.30
C ALA A 52 11.27 16.29 14.27
N GLU A 53 11.80 15.72 15.34
CA GLU A 53 13.23 15.41 15.46
C GLU A 53 13.55 14.01 14.93
N ASP A 54 12.61 13.07 15.06
CA ASP A 54 12.85 11.66 14.76
C ASP A 54 12.57 11.27 13.31
N LEU A 55 13.46 10.48 12.77
CA LEU A 55 13.28 9.74 11.52
C LEU A 55 12.59 8.41 11.81
N ALA A 56 11.42 8.16 11.22
CA ALA A 56 10.75 6.87 11.32
C ALA A 56 11.08 5.98 10.14
N TRP A 57 11.44 4.74 10.42
CA TRP A 57 11.65 3.71 9.43
C TRP A 57 10.45 2.77 9.37
N ARG A 58 10.03 2.41 8.15
CA ARG A 58 8.93 1.48 7.95
C ARG A 58 9.24 0.44 6.89
N PHE A 59 9.05 -0.82 7.24
CA PHE A 59 9.08 -1.95 6.32
C PHE A 59 7.65 -2.27 5.86
N ARG A 60 7.51 -2.63 4.58
CA ARG A 60 6.23 -3.08 4.02
C ARG A 60 6.46 -4.30 3.15
N GLN A 61 5.61 -5.31 3.33
CA GLN A 61 5.59 -6.51 2.50
C GLN A 61 4.21 -6.71 1.92
N GLN A 62 4.12 -6.78 0.59
CA GLN A 62 2.88 -7.08 -0.12
C GLN A 62 3.05 -8.39 -0.90
N VAL A 63 1.99 -9.19 -0.90
CA VAL A 63 1.81 -10.31 -1.84
C VAL A 63 0.55 -10.04 -2.65
N ARG A 64 0.66 -10.16 -3.97
CA ARG A 64 -0.40 -9.91 -4.94
C ARG A 64 -0.61 -11.12 -5.83
N ALA A 65 -1.86 -11.57 -5.96
CA ALA A 65 -2.29 -12.60 -6.89
C ALA A 65 -3.19 -11.98 -7.97
N GLN A 66 -3.01 -12.42 -9.21
CA GLN A 66 -3.78 -11.96 -10.37
C GLN A 66 -4.18 -13.17 -11.24
N MET A 67 -5.46 -13.21 -11.61
CA MET A 67 -6.02 -14.27 -12.44
C MET A 67 -6.75 -13.65 -13.64
N PRO A 68 -6.45 -14.04 -14.89
CA PRO A 68 -7.19 -13.59 -16.07
C PRO A 68 -8.67 -13.95 -16.00
N LEU A 69 -9.54 -12.99 -16.33
CA LEU A 69 -10.96 -13.21 -16.48
C LEU A 69 -11.25 -13.60 -17.94
N LYS A 70 -11.67 -14.84 -18.17
CA LYS A 70 -11.83 -15.42 -19.52
C LYS A 70 -12.86 -14.69 -20.39
N GLU A 71 -13.82 -14.00 -19.79
CA GLU A 71 -14.93 -13.34 -20.50
C GLU A 71 -14.64 -11.86 -20.87
N LYS A 72 -13.50 -11.30 -20.43
CA LYS A 72 -13.16 -9.89 -20.68
C LYS A 72 -11.69 -9.79 -21.07
N ASP A 73 -11.43 -9.43 -22.30
CA ASP A 73 -10.08 -9.24 -22.84
C ASP A 73 -9.25 -8.30 -21.96
N GLY A 74 -8.12 -8.83 -21.47
CA GLY A 74 -7.17 -8.10 -20.64
C GLY A 74 -7.62 -7.81 -19.20
N ALA A 75 -8.82 -8.20 -18.78
CA ALA A 75 -9.27 -8.01 -17.41
C ALA A 75 -8.71 -9.09 -16.47
N LEU A 76 -8.36 -8.69 -15.25
CA LEU A 76 -7.79 -9.55 -14.22
C LEU A 76 -8.61 -9.46 -12.94
N LEU A 77 -8.91 -10.59 -12.31
CA LEU A 77 -9.25 -10.61 -10.89
C LEU A 77 -7.96 -10.38 -10.09
N VAL A 78 -8.02 -9.49 -9.12
CA VAL A 78 -6.85 -9.08 -8.34
C VAL A 78 -7.15 -9.18 -6.86
N THR A 79 -6.25 -9.77 -6.11
CA THR A 79 -6.23 -9.69 -4.66
C THR A 79 -4.82 -9.45 -4.17
N TRP A 80 -4.68 -8.70 -3.07
CA TRP A 80 -3.39 -8.54 -2.41
C TRP A 80 -3.55 -8.32 -0.91
N SER A 81 -2.51 -8.71 -0.19
CA SER A 81 -2.36 -8.47 1.24
C SER A 81 -1.04 -7.73 1.48
N GLU A 82 -1.05 -6.72 2.34
CA GLU A 82 0.13 -5.92 2.66
C GLU A 82 0.20 -5.63 4.17
N ILE A 83 1.34 -5.95 4.77
CA ILE A 83 1.66 -5.60 6.15
C ILE A 83 2.59 -4.38 6.21
N PHE A 84 2.46 -3.60 7.28
CA PHE A 84 3.26 -2.41 7.57
C PHE A 84 3.88 -2.57 8.95
N LEU A 85 5.19 -2.59 9.01
CA LEU A 85 5.95 -2.74 10.24
C LEU A 85 6.81 -1.50 10.45
N ASN A 86 6.57 -0.75 11.53
CA ASN A 86 7.46 0.31 11.95
C ASN A 86 8.67 -0.32 12.63
N LEU A 87 9.87 0.13 12.26
CA LEU A 87 11.14 -0.43 12.73
C LEU A 87 11.72 0.32 13.92
N ASN A 88 11.14 1.47 14.28
CA ASN A 88 11.49 2.27 15.43
C ASN A 88 10.32 3.15 15.88
N ASP A 89 10.40 3.62 17.11
CA ASP A 89 9.56 4.71 17.62
C ASP A 89 9.98 6.04 17.01
N ALA A 90 9.03 7.00 16.93
CA ALA A 90 9.30 8.38 16.56
C ALA A 90 8.40 9.33 17.35
N ASP A 91 8.91 10.51 17.69
CA ASP A 91 8.28 11.54 18.53
C ASP A 91 6.94 12.06 17.98
N TRP A 92 6.75 11.95 16.67
CA TRP A 92 5.55 12.40 15.96
C TRP A 92 4.46 11.31 15.77
N GLY A 93 4.64 10.11 16.36
CA GLY A 93 3.57 9.11 16.48
C GLY A 93 3.85 7.68 16.12
N PRO A 94 4.69 7.34 15.12
CA PRO A 94 5.02 5.96 14.82
C PRO A 94 5.59 5.24 16.04
N ARG A 95 5.20 3.97 16.17
CA ARG A 95 5.74 3.08 17.20
C ARG A 95 6.26 1.83 16.55
N GLU A 96 7.34 1.31 17.07
CA GLU A 96 7.89 0.02 16.66
C GLU A 96 6.85 -1.08 16.75
N GLY A 97 6.82 -1.94 15.73
CA GLY A 97 5.90 -3.06 15.63
C GLY A 97 4.91 -2.96 14.48
N LEU A 98 3.92 -3.85 14.49
CA LEU A 98 2.90 -3.91 13.45
C LEU A 98 1.99 -2.68 13.51
N ASP A 99 2.04 -1.85 12.43
CA ASP A 99 1.27 -0.61 12.32
C ASP A 99 -0.09 -0.85 11.67
N ARG A 100 -0.10 -1.62 10.57
CA ARG A 100 -1.35 -1.93 9.86
C ARG A 100 -1.25 -3.16 8.97
N TRP A 101 -2.41 -3.67 8.64
CA TRP A 101 -2.59 -4.74 7.68
C TRP A 101 -3.69 -4.36 6.71
N ARG A 102 -3.41 -4.49 5.42
CA ARG A 102 -4.33 -4.18 4.33
C ARG A 102 -4.61 -5.40 3.49
N ASN A 103 -5.87 -5.60 3.14
CA ASN A 103 -6.30 -6.63 2.22
C ASN A 103 -7.19 -6.01 1.15
N PHE A 104 -6.96 -6.36 -0.09
CA PHE A 104 -7.69 -5.84 -1.24
C PHE A 104 -8.22 -6.97 -2.10
N VAL A 105 -9.42 -6.77 -2.64
CA VAL A 105 -9.97 -7.58 -3.72
C VAL A 105 -10.64 -6.65 -4.73
N GLY A 106 -10.39 -6.88 -6.00
CA GLY A 106 -10.92 -6.04 -7.08
C GLY A 106 -10.68 -6.62 -8.46
N VAL A 107 -10.97 -5.83 -9.47
CA VAL A 107 -10.78 -6.19 -10.87
C VAL A 107 -9.92 -5.13 -11.53
N SER A 108 -8.88 -5.55 -12.24
CA SER A 108 -8.06 -4.67 -13.07
C SER A 108 -8.55 -4.77 -14.51
N VAL A 109 -8.98 -3.64 -15.08
CA VAL A 109 -9.52 -3.59 -16.45
C VAL A 109 -8.71 -2.60 -17.31
N PRO A 110 -8.37 -2.95 -18.55
CA PRO A 110 -7.77 -2.00 -19.47
C PRO A 110 -8.83 -0.95 -19.88
N LEU A 111 -8.48 0.34 -19.81
CA LEU A 111 -9.31 1.44 -20.30
C LEU A 111 -8.93 1.85 -21.72
N VAL A 112 -7.64 2.12 -21.91
CA VAL A 112 -6.99 2.40 -23.19
C VAL A 112 -5.60 1.81 -23.15
N GLU A 113 -4.89 1.86 -24.27
CA GLU A 113 -3.50 1.38 -24.33
C GLU A 113 -2.63 2.06 -23.25
N GLY A 114 -1.93 1.26 -22.46
CA GLY A 114 -1.08 1.70 -21.35
C GLY A 114 -1.82 2.14 -20.09
N VAL A 115 -3.17 2.16 -20.05
CA VAL A 115 -3.94 2.59 -18.88
C VAL A 115 -4.81 1.46 -18.34
N MET A 116 -4.61 1.12 -17.07
CA MET A 116 -5.42 0.12 -16.35
C MET A 116 -6.16 0.78 -15.19
N LEU A 117 -7.43 0.48 -15.03
CA LEU A 117 -8.25 0.87 -13.89
C LEU A 117 -8.44 -0.33 -12.96
N GLU A 118 -8.25 -0.13 -11.67
CA GLU A 118 -8.40 -1.18 -10.65
C GLU A 118 -9.37 -0.71 -9.56
N PRO A 119 -10.69 -0.82 -9.77
CA PRO A 119 -11.68 -0.68 -8.72
C PRO A 119 -11.69 -1.91 -7.82
N GLY A 120 -11.99 -1.72 -6.55
CA GLY A 120 -12.11 -2.81 -5.61
C GLY A 120 -12.44 -2.38 -4.19
N TYR A 121 -12.47 -3.37 -3.33
CA TYR A 121 -12.67 -3.22 -1.89
C TYR A 121 -11.36 -3.39 -1.17
N LEU A 122 -11.06 -2.44 -0.29
CA LEU A 122 -9.90 -2.44 0.59
C LEU A 122 -10.34 -2.50 2.04
N ASN A 123 -9.91 -3.53 2.74
CA ASN A 123 -10.01 -3.65 4.19
C ASN A 123 -8.67 -3.22 4.82
N GLN A 124 -8.71 -2.40 5.86
CA GLN A 124 -7.52 -1.95 6.57
C GLN A 124 -7.71 -2.08 8.07
N ALA A 125 -6.91 -2.92 8.72
CA ALA A 125 -6.74 -2.92 10.16
C ALA A 125 -5.57 -2.01 10.55
N VAL A 126 -5.78 -1.08 11.49
CA VAL A 126 -4.76 -0.18 12.05
C VAL A 126 -4.61 -0.51 13.52
N PHE A 127 -3.42 -0.94 13.89
CA PHE A 127 -3.09 -1.34 15.26
C PHE A 127 -2.64 -0.13 16.07
N ARG A 128 -3.24 0.07 17.26
CA ARG A 128 -3.02 1.25 18.10
C ARG A 128 -2.82 0.87 19.56
N ARG A 129 -2.34 1.81 20.37
CA ARG A 129 -2.48 1.70 21.82
C ARG A 129 -3.93 1.99 22.20
N GLY A 130 -4.69 1.01 22.58
CA GLY A 130 -6.11 1.11 22.88
C GLY A 130 -6.91 0.27 21.89
N GLU A 131 -7.96 0.83 21.31
CA GLU A 131 -8.78 0.11 20.34
C GLU A 131 -8.19 0.15 18.93
N ASP A 132 -8.06 -1.02 18.33
CA ASP A 132 -7.71 -1.15 16.92
C ASP A 132 -8.83 -0.59 16.04
N ARG A 133 -8.45 -0.03 14.90
CA ARG A 133 -9.42 0.49 13.93
C ARG A 133 -9.49 -0.38 12.70
N LEU A 134 -10.70 -0.72 12.29
CA LEU A 134 -10.96 -1.42 11.05
C LEU A 134 -11.66 -0.48 10.06
N ASP A 135 -11.04 -0.26 8.92
CA ASP A 135 -11.58 0.59 7.85
C ASP A 135 -12.05 -0.28 6.68
N HIS A 136 -13.22 0.06 6.13
CA HIS A 136 -13.80 -0.51 4.92
C HIS A 136 -13.80 0.58 3.85
N ILE A 137 -13.07 0.38 2.76
CA ILE A 137 -12.77 1.43 1.79
C ILE A 137 -13.12 0.96 0.38
N ALA A 138 -13.97 1.72 -0.33
CA ALA A 138 -14.07 1.62 -1.77
C ALA A 138 -12.80 2.24 -2.37
N SER A 139 -12.04 1.46 -3.13
CA SER A 139 -10.75 1.87 -3.68
C SER A 139 -10.79 1.87 -5.20
N VAL A 140 -10.26 2.91 -5.82
CA VAL A 140 -10.04 2.97 -7.27
C VAL A 140 -8.60 3.40 -7.51
N THR A 141 -7.87 2.58 -8.26
CA THR A 141 -6.48 2.89 -8.64
C THR A 141 -6.36 2.96 -10.16
N LEU A 142 -5.68 3.98 -10.65
CA LEU A 142 -5.31 4.13 -12.05
C LEU A 142 -3.82 3.82 -12.21
N PHE A 143 -3.49 2.86 -13.06
CA PHE A 143 -2.12 2.56 -13.44
C PHE A 143 -1.87 3.08 -14.86
N TYR A 144 -0.78 3.81 -15.02
CA TYR A 144 -0.33 4.28 -16.31
C TYR A 144 1.08 3.73 -16.60
N ARG A 145 1.25 3.17 -17.79
CA ARG A 145 2.54 2.66 -18.28
C ARG A 145 2.89 3.39 -19.55
N PHE A 146 3.99 4.11 -19.54
CA PHE A 146 4.59 4.80 -20.69
C PHE A 146 5.83 4.07 -21.19
#